data_67d835770e7566f4357948ccf00a01a9
#
_entry.id   67d835770e7566f4357948ccf00a01a9
#
_cell.length_a   1.000
_cell.length_b   1.000
_cell.length_c   1.000
_cell.angle_alpha   90.00
_cell.angle_beta   90.00
_cell.angle_gamma   90.00
#
_symmetry.space_group_name_H-M   'P 1'
#
loop_
_entity.id
_entity.type
_entity.pdbx_description
1 polymer ?
#
loop_
_entity_poly.entity_id
_entity_poly.type
_entity_poly.pdbx_seq_one_letter_code
_entity_poly.pdbx_strand_id
1 'polypeptide(L)'
;MLPTFLIVTQGMQHKGPALLALISLLSSLIVLYLSLPILLPSTMPCKSVSAVCLAAVSMVAAQCNNTMPAAADLGWHAPNMTAINNLTAVVNGTGVLGFIFNTSATPATSSYSTYNWCNMPHVRAQEYVSVSKDYQLKYVEVIHRHHKRTPYASNTFPHETYSWSCDDEALFYYGTPIPDGTAAQINWKVFNSPANPFAPAGFNGTCQFPQITGQGLNDSRQHGKDLYGVYYGLLKFLPTEYDSSKVKYRVTNNVITSQVAGEVVEGMYLSTTNNPTQVLIQPASIDSLEPAYTCSAASAQYSSYGVSSKAANWTAHLNASASLFAKLDSVSGVNASDSGWHNWFDHYFDNLSARLCHSKALPCSSSNSSNCITYTDAEAVFRRGEYEYSFIYRDSPASLAASTGAFGVYMSELAANLRGVMNGSDPVIYRHNIAHDGSISRLLSILQLDVMVWPGMGSEVVFELYEKSQCWYIRVLWGGQVMRSSNPYLGRMDLVPVSNLLAYIDALVGVNGVKVPRLCSAS
;
A
#
# COMPACT_ATOMS: atom_id res chain seq x y z
N MET A 1 -26.21 25.96 30.21
CA MET A 1 -27.23 24.97 30.57
C MET A 1 -26.92 23.69 29.82
N LEU A 2 -26.35 22.75 30.51
CA LEU A 2 -26.05 21.40 30.00
C LEU A 2 -27.22 20.48 30.36
N PRO A 3 -27.67 19.56 29.53
CA PRO A 3 -28.47 18.43 29.95
C PRO A 3 -27.61 17.21 30.26
N THR A 4 -27.77 16.77 31.48
CA THR A 4 -27.24 15.53 32.06
C THR A 4 -27.99 14.35 31.45
N PHE A 5 -27.27 13.39 30.87
CA PHE A 5 -27.84 12.09 30.50
C PHE A 5 -27.52 11.02 31.57
N LEU A 6 -28.61 10.48 32.08
CA LEU A 6 -28.66 9.42 33.09
C LEU A 6 -28.29 8.07 32.41
N ILE A 7 -27.31 7.38 32.95
CA ILE A 7 -27.00 5.97 32.59
C ILE A 7 -27.85 5.07 33.45
N VAL A 8 -28.73 4.29 32.84
CA VAL A 8 -29.45 3.20 33.48
C VAL A 8 -28.67 1.90 33.25
N THR A 9 -28.07 1.37 34.30
CA THR A 9 -27.53 0.02 34.36
C THR A 9 -28.64 -0.95 34.72
N GLN A 10 -28.99 -1.88 33.84
CA GLN A 10 -29.72 -3.10 34.22
C GLN A 10 -28.76 -4.28 34.17
N GLY A 11 -28.64 -4.90 35.35
CA GLY A 11 -27.88 -6.12 35.55
C GLY A 11 -28.59 -7.34 34.99
N MET A 12 -27.79 -8.28 34.54
CA MET A 12 -28.21 -9.69 34.43
C MET A 12 -27.17 -10.58 35.09
N GLN A 13 -27.67 -11.27 36.12
CA GLN A 13 -26.96 -12.30 36.88
C GLN A 13 -27.03 -13.66 36.19
N HIS A 14 -25.95 -14.42 36.37
CA HIS A 14 -25.83 -15.87 36.47
C HIS A 14 -26.34 -16.79 35.35
N LYS A 15 -25.39 -17.49 34.71
CA LYS A 15 -25.40 -18.94 34.62
C LYS A 15 -23.94 -19.46 34.49
N GLY A 16 -23.51 -20.17 35.52
CA GLY A 16 -22.22 -20.90 35.58
C GLY A 16 -22.38 -22.34 35.05
N PRO A 17 -21.59 -23.32 35.46
CA PRO A 17 -20.35 -23.77 34.88
C PRO A 17 -20.56 -25.11 34.13
N ALA A 18 -20.61 -25.12 32.84
CA ALA A 18 -20.66 -26.34 32.01
C ALA A 18 -19.51 -26.51 31.02
N LEU A 19 -18.61 -25.53 30.93
CA LEU A 19 -17.54 -25.54 29.91
C LEU A 19 -16.18 -26.07 30.40
N LEU A 20 -16.01 -26.26 31.71
CA LEU A 20 -14.77 -26.80 32.30
C LEU A 20 -14.76 -28.34 32.43
N ALA A 21 -15.89 -29.01 32.24
CA ALA A 21 -15.99 -30.47 32.34
C ALA A 21 -15.64 -31.19 31.01
N LEU A 22 -15.66 -30.50 29.87
CA LEU A 22 -15.39 -31.13 28.57
C LEU A 22 -13.89 -31.21 28.21
N ILE A 23 -13.05 -30.36 28.80
CA ILE A 23 -11.61 -30.35 28.54
C ILE A 23 -10.86 -31.39 29.37
N SER A 24 -11.43 -31.83 30.50
CA SER A 24 -10.85 -32.87 31.36
C SER A 24 -11.09 -34.29 30.84
N LEU A 25 -12.06 -34.51 29.98
CA LEU A 25 -12.40 -35.84 29.45
C LEU A 25 -11.63 -36.23 28.18
N LEU A 26 -11.11 -35.24 27.43
CA LEU A 26 -10.30 -35.51 26.23
C LEU A 26 -8.82 -35.79 26.52
N SER A 27 -8.29 -35.32 27.63
CA SER A 27 -6.90 -35.61 28.03
C SER A 27 -6.69 -36.99 28.63
N SER A 28 -7.77 -37.64 29.08
CA SER A 28 -7.70 -38.99 29.70
C SER A 28 -7.83 -40.14 28.70
N LEU A 29 -8.28 -39.87 27.49
CA LEU A 29 -8.42 -40.91 26.43
C LEU A 29 -7.18 -41.16 25.61
N ILE A 30 -6.21 -40.25 25.62
CA ILE A 30 -4.95 -40.40 24.84
C ILE A 30 -3.89 -41.18 25.59
N VAL A 31 -3.99 -41.31 26.91
CA VAL A 31 -3.03 -42.06 27.74
C VAL A 31 -3.37 -43.56 27.82
N LEU A 32 -4.59 -43.97 27.44
CA LEU A 32 -5.02 -45.38 27.56
C LEU A 32 -4.74 -46.25 26.34
N TYR A 33 -4.20 -45.70 25.25
CA TYR A 33 -3.92 -46.46 24.00
C TYR A 33 -2.47 -46.91 23.84
N LEU A 34 -1.60 -46.66 24.83
CA LEU A 34 -0.16 -46.98 24.75
C LEU A 34 0.32 -48.06 25.74
N SER A 35 -0.59 -48.78 26.40
CA SER A 35 -0.16 -49.80 27.39
C SER A 35 -0.97 -51.09 27.31
N LEU A 36 -1.00 -51.71 26.14
CA LEU A 36 -1.40 -53.12 26.03
C LEU A 36 -0.24 -53.95 25.43
N PRO A 37 0.30 -54.91 26.12
CA PRO A 37 1.30 -55.81 25.58
C PRO A 37 0.65 -56.78 24.58
N ILE A 38 1.10 -56.75 23.32
CA ILE A 38 0.73 -57.74 22.33
C ILE A 38 1.51 -59.02 22.61
N LEU A 39 0.82 -60.04 23.12
CA LEU A 39 1.32 -61.41 23.19
C LEU A 39 1.29 -62.01 21.78
N LEU A 40 2.46 -62.19 21.19
CA LEU A 40 2.63 -62.96 19.97
C LEU A 40 2.97 -64.42 20.31
N PRO A 41 2.30 -65.41 19.71
CA PRO A 41 2.74 -66.82 19.85
C PRO A 41 4.01 -67.05 19.05
N SER A 42 4.98 -67.64 19.74
CA SER A 42 6.22 -68.18 19.17
C SER A 42 5.93 -69.37 18.25
N THR A 43 6.34 -69.28 17.00
CA THR A 43 6.83 -70.33 16.11
C THR A 43 6.51 -70.06 14.65
N MET A 44 7.45 -69.41 13.96
CA MET A 44 7.70 -69.66 12.53
C MET A 44 9.10 -69.08 12.14
N PRO A 45 9.90 -69.75 11.32
CA PRO A 45 11.29 -69.43 11.13
C PRO A 45 11.46 -68.23 10.15
N CYS A 46 12.19 -67.27 10.65
CA CYS A 46 12.56 -66.06 9.94
C CYS A 46 13.65 -66.35 8.89
N LYS A 47 13.27 -66.49 7.60
CA LYS A 47 14.17 -66.29 6.44
C LYS A 47 13.31 -65.78 5.28
N SER A 48 13.33 -64.48 5.04
CA SER A 48 12.94 -63.78 3.80
C SER A 48 12.07 -62.50 3.92
N VAL A 49 12.09 -61.79 5.05
CA VAL A 49 11.34 -60.51 5.18
C VAL A 49 12.26 -59.29 5.39
N SER A 50 13.59 -59.49 5.41
CA SER A 50 14.49 -58.35 5.70
C SER A 50 14.85 -57.47 4.51
N ALA A 51 14.34 -57.73 3.31
CA ALA A 51 14.70 -56.94 2.12
C ALA A 51 13.59 -55.98 1.63
N VAL A 52 12.37 -56.04 2.16
CA VAL A 52 11.24 -55.22 1.67
C VAL A 52 10.92 -54.05 2.62
N CYS A 53 11.28 -54.12 3.89
CA CYS A 53 11.01 -53.04 4.84
C CYS A 53 12.07 -51.91 4.88
N LEU A 54 13.22 -52.04 4.21
CA LEU A 54 14.22 -50.97 4.13
C LEU A 54 14.16 -50.11 2.85
N ALA A 55 13.29 -50.45 1.91
CA ALA A 55 13.14 -49.68 0.66
C ALA A 55 12.01 -48.60 0.73
N ALA A 56 11.28 -48.49 1.85
CA ALA A 56 10.14 -47.60 1.98
C ALA A 56 10.38 -46.37 2.88
N VAL A 57 11.61 -46.10 3.31
CA VAL A 57 11.94 -44.95 4.17
C VAL A 57 13.02 -44.05 3.55
N SER A 58 13.29 -44.19 2.27
CA SER A 58 14.02 -43.17 1.53
C SER A 58 13.05 -42.32 0.73
N MET A 59 12.00 -41.85 1.33
CA MET A 59 11.47 -40.54 0.95
C MET A 59 12.51 -39.53 1.41
N VAL A 60 13.34 -39.14 0.45
CA VAL A 60 14.16 -37.94 0.54
C VAL A 60 13.22 -36.83 0.90
N ALA A 61 13.12 -36.49 2.19
CA ALA A 61 12.67 -35.16 2.58
C ALA A 61 13.62 -34.24 1.81
N ALA A 62 13.13 -33.59 0.76
CA ALA A 62 13.80 -32.47 0.14
C ALA A 62 13.97 -31.49 1.28
N GLN A 63 15.13 -31.50 1.94
CA GLN A 63 15.43 -30.53 2.95
C GLN A 63 15.35 -29.18 2.23
N CYS A 64 14.32 -28.42 2.54
CA CYS A 64 14.43 -26.99 2.35
C CYS A 64 15.83 -26.66 2.87
N ASN A 65 16.65 -25.94 2.11
CA ASN A 65 17.89 -25.38 2.62
C ASN A 65 17.50 -24.36 3.72
N ASN A 66 16.85 -24.87 4.75
CA ASN A 66 16.54 -24.23 6.01
C ASN A 66 17.80 -24.29 6.89
N THR A 67 18.90 -23.73 6.38
CA THR A 67 19.78 -23.05 7.30
C THR A 67 18.88 -22.06 8.02
N MET A 68 18.79 -22.16 9.36
CA MET A 68 18.16 -21.12 10.19
C MET A 68 18.55 -19.79 9.56
N PRO A 69 17.59 -18.93 9.21
CA PRO A 69 17.93 -17.66 8.61
C PRO A 69 18.97 -16.99 9.50
N ALA A 70 20.04 -16.48 8.89
CA ALA A 70 20.99 -15.65 9.62
C ALA A 70 20.20 -14.62 10.40
N ALA A 71 20.67 -14.17 11.55
CA ALA A 71 19.96 -13.14 12.33
C ALA A 71 19.61 -11.98 11.39
N ALA A 72 18.33 -11.58 11.39
CA ALA A 72 17.85 -10.53 10.51
C ALA A 72 18.64 -9.25 10.76
N ASP A 73 19.17 -8.65 9.70
CA ASP A 73 19.82 -7.35 9.79
C ASP A 73 18.73 -6.27 9.85
N LEU A 74 18.61 -5.63 11.01
CA LEU A 74 17.64 -4.56 11.29
C LEU A 74 18.25 -3.17 11.15
N GLY A 75 19.52 -3.07 10.76
CA GLY A 75 20.18 -1.80 10.51
C GLY A 75 19.55 -1.05 9.34
N TRP A 76 19.59 0.27 9.42
CA TRP A 76 19.29 1.08 8.25
C TRP A 76 20.49 1.04 7.30
N HIS A 77 20.22 0.76 6.04
CA HIS A 77 21.19 0.80 4.95
C HIS A 77 20.85 1.92 3.98
N ALA A 78 21.83 2.73 3.62
CA ALA A 78 21.63 3.85 2.72
C ALA A 78 21.06 3.41 1.36
N PRO A 79 20.13 4.17 0.77
CA PRO A 79 19.72 3.95 -0.60
C PRO A 79 20.86 4.31 -1.57
N ASN A 80 20.69 3.92 -2.84
CA ASN A 80 21.62 4.32 -3.88
C ASN A 80 21.58 5.84 -4.08
N MET A 81 22.76 6.44 -4.27
CA MET A 81 22.87 7.83 -4.68
C MET A 81 22.44 7.98 -6.14
N THR A 82 21.45 8.82 -6.38
CA THR A 82 20.89 9.13 -7.70
C THR A 82 20.66 10.63 -7.84
N ALA A 83 20.18 11.08 -8.97
CA ALA A 83 19.77 12.48 -9.14
C ALA A 83 18.59 12.87 -8.22
N ILE A 84 17.78 11.89 -7.77
CA ILE A 84 16.59 12.11 -6.93
C ILE A 84 16.99 12.62 -5.54
N ASN A 85 18.01 12.03 -4.93
CA ASN A 85 18.48 12.38 -3.59
C ASN A 85 19.76 13.23 -3.57
N ASN A 86 20.13 13.79 -4.72
CA ASN A 86 21.21 14.76 -4.84
C ASN A 86 20.64 16.17 -4.96
N LEU A 87 20.74 16.97 -3.90
CA LEU A 87 20.15 18.31 -3.88
C LEU A 87 20.64 19.21 -5.02
N THR A 88 21.91 19.11 -5.43
CA THR A 88 22.46 19.89 -6.55
C THR A 88 21.76 19.52 -7.85
N ALA A 89 21.55 18.23 -8.11
CA ALA A 89 20.83 17.75 -9.30
C ALA A 89 19.34 18.16 -9.25
N VAL A 90 18.72 18.11 -8.08
CA VAL A 90 17.32 18.52 -7.86
C VAL A 90 17.10 19.99 -8.14
N VAL A 91 18.01 20.86 -7.65
CA VAL A 91 17.88 22.32 -7.78
C VAL A 91 18.25 22.81 -9.19
N ASN A 92 19.36 22.31 -9.74
CA ASN A 92 19.94 22.82 -10.98
C ASN A 92 19.64 21.94 -12.21
N GLY A 93 19.02 20.77 -12.00
CA GLY A 93 18.67 19.87 -13.10
C GLY A 93 17.51 20.36 -13.95
N THR A 94 17.27 19.64 -15.04
CA THR A 94 16.15 19.86 -15.97
C THR A 94 15.31 18.58 -16.06
N GLY A 95 14.07 18.71 -16.54
CA GLY A 95 13.14 17.60 -16.64
C GLY A 95 12.62 17.15 -15.28
N VAL A 96 12.05 15.95 -15.26
CA VAL A 96 11.50 15.31 -14.07
C VAL A 96 12.40 14.15 -13.66
N LEU A 97 12.61 13.96 -12.36
CA LEU A 97 13.29 12.79 -11.79
C LEU A 97 12.25 11.73 -11.39
N GLY A 98 12.71 10.55 -11.00
CA GLY A 98 11.84 9.53 -10.42
C GLY A 98 11.19 8.59 -11.45
N PHE A 99 11.67 8.56 -12.68
CA PHE A 99 11.30 7.51 -13.62
C PHE A 99 11.91 6.17 -13.15
N ILE A 100 11.03 5.20 -12.86
CA ILE A 100 11.47 3.94 -12.23
C ILE A 100 11.79 2.88 -13.29
N PHE A 101 10.83 2.64 -14.20
CA PHE A 101 10.94 1.58 -15.19
C PHE A 101 10.38 2.03 -16.54
N ASN A 102 10.95 1.53 -17.62
CA ASN A 102 10.40 1.68 -18.94
C ASN A 102 9.42 0.54 -19.20
N THR A 103 8.16 0.88 -19.49
CA THR A 103 7.11 -0.09 -19.76
C THR A 103 6.43 0.20 -21.09
N SER A 104 5.65 -0.75 -21.61
CA SER A 104 4.84 -0.53 -22.81
C SER A 104 3.77 0.56 -22.63
N ALA A 105 3.41 0.91 -21.38
CA ALA A 105 2.53 2.03 -21.07
C ALA A 105 3.25 3.39 -21.09
N THR A 106 4.58 3.42 -21.08
CA THR A 106 5.33 4.67 -21.17
C THR A 106 5.20 5.22 -22.59
N PRO A 107 4.76 6.49 -22.78
CA PRO A 107 4.68 7.09 -24.10
C PRO A 107 6.03 7.04 -24.83
N ALA A 108 6.03 6.72 -26.12
CA ALA A 108 7.26 6.62 -26.92
C ALA A 108 8.06 7.94 -26.97
N THR A 109 7.39 9.07 -26.70
CA THR A 109 8.00 10.40 -26.64
C THR A 109 8.65 10.70 -25.29
N SER A 110 8.41 9.88 -24.27
CA SER A 110 9.01 10.06 -22.95
C SER A 110 10.39 9.42 -22.90
N SER A 111 11.39 10.17 -22.47
CA SER A 111 12.71 9.61 -22.20
C SER A 111 12.69 8.69 -20.99
N TYR A 112 13.67 7.79 -20.90
CA TYR A 112 13.81 6.88 -19.74
C TYR A 112 13.93 7.62 -18.40
N SER A 113 14.41 8.84 -18.39
CA SER A 113 14.54 9.68 -17.19
C SER A 113 13.28 10.49 -16.86
N THR A 114 12.22 10.36 -17.65
CA THR A 114 10.97 11.09 -17.42
C THR A 114 10.11 10.37 -16.38
N TYR A 115 9.65 11.09 -15.37
CA TYR A 115 8.80 10.54 -14.34
C TYR A 115 7.37 10.29 -14.85
N ASN A 116 6.84 9.13 -14.54
CA ASN A 116 5.51 8.69 -14.97
C ASN A 116 4.45 8.76 -13.84
N TRP A 117 4.45 9.83 -13.10
CA TRP A 117 3.58 10.10 -11.95
C TRP A 117 2.09 9.84 -12.20
N CYS A 118 1.59 10.19 -13.38
CA CYS A 118 0.16 10.16 -13.68
C CYS A 118 -0.43 8.75 -13.79
N ASN A 119 0.39 7.77 -14.10
CA ASN A 119 0.06 6.35 -14.15
C ASN A 119 1.35 5.55 -14.06
N MET A 120 1.70 5.16 -12.84
CA MET A 120 2.94 4.45 -12.55
C MET A 120 2.94 3.06 -13.19
N PRO A 121 4.13 2.52 -13.52
CA PRO A 121 4.25 1.12 -13.90
C PRO A 121 3.65 0.20 -12.84
N HIS A 122 2.98 -0.84 -13.30
CA HIS A 122 2.36 -1.87 -12.48
C HIS A 122 2.46 -3.24 -13.18
N VAL A 123 2.04 -4.30 -12.52
CA VAL A 123 2.08 -5.66 -13.05
C VAL A 123 1.17 -5.78 -14.28
N ARG A 124 1.77 -6.16 -15.43
CA ARG A 124 1.10 -6.28 -16.72
C ARG A 124 1.63 -7.48 -17.51
N ALA A 125 0.75 -8.11 -18.28
CA ALA A 125 1.10 -9.32 -19.04
C ALA A 125 2.27 -9.12 -20.02
N GLN A 126 2.43 -7.90 -20.56
CA GLN A 126 3.47 -7.57 -21.53
C GLN A 126 4.88 -7.57 -20.93
N GLU A 127 5.01 -7.15 -19.67
CA GLU A 127 6.30 -7.02 -18.98
C GLU A 127 6.51 -8.07 -17.89
N TYR A 128 5.49 -8.87 -17.57
CA TYR A 128 5.58 -9.84 -16.50
C TYR A 128 6.55 -10.98 -16.81
N VAL A 129 7.59 -11.11 -16.01
CA VAL A 129 8.55 -12.21 -16.12
C VAL A 129 8.03 -13.38 -15.29
N SER A 130 7.58 -14.43 -15.99
CA SER A 130 7.08 -15.63 -15.34
C SER A 130 8.19 -16.37 -14.58
N VAL A 131 7.83 -16.92 -13.43
CA VAL A 131 8.69 -17.78 -12.63
C VAL A 131 8.73 -19.19 -13.24
N SER A 132 9.82 -19.94 -13.00
CA SER A 132 9.92 -21.35 -13.45
C SER A 132 8.72 -22.15 -12.96
N LYS A 133 8.23 -23.06 -13.80
CA LYS A 133 7.09 -23.95 -13.50
C LYS A 133 7.31 -24.87 -12.29
N ASP A 134 8.54 -25.00 -11.80
CA ASP A 134 8.83 -25.73 -10.56
C ASP A 134 8.27 -25.04 -9.32
N TYR A 135 8.00 -23.74 -9.41
CA TYR A 135 7.41 -22.93 -8.34
C TYR A 135 5.90 -22.77 -8.60
N GLN A 136 5.12 -23.15 -7.62
CA GLN A 136 3.66 -22.99 -7.68
C GLN A 136 3.24 -21.74 -6.93
N LEU A 137 2.60 -20.81 -7.61
CA LEU A 137 2.01 -19.63 -6.97
C LEU A 137 0.89 -20.07 -6.05
N LYS A 138 0.90 -19.63 -4.79
CA LYS A 138 -0.09 -19.99 -3.76
C LYS A 138 -0.87 -18.79 -3.24
N TYR A 139 -0.27 -17.61 -3.26
CA TYR A 139 -0.90 -16.41 -2.73
C TYR A 139 -0.32 -15.17 -3.38
N VAL A 140 -1.17 -14.17 -3.56
CA VAL A 140 -0.81 -12.83 -4.02
C VAL A 140 -1.42 -11.79 -3.07
N GLU A 141 -0.63 -10.84 -2.62
CA GLU A 141 -1.11 -9.65 -1.93
C GLU A 141 -0.62 -8.40 -2.66
N VAL A 142 -1.57 -7.58 -3.09
CA VAL A 142 -1.34 -6.31 -3.77
C VAL A 142 -1.63 -5.18 -2.80
N ILE A 143 -0.78 -4.18 -2.77
CA ILE A 143 -1.07 -2.87 -2.21
C ILE A 143 -0.72 -1.81 -3.24
N HIS A 144 -1.67 -0.95 -3.58
CA HIS A 144 -1.44 0.12 -4.54
C HIS A 144 -2.07 1.44 -4.10
N ARG A 145 -1.51 2.55 -4.62
CA ARG A 145 -2.05 3.90 -4.47
C ARG A 145 -3.28 4.06 -5.36
N HIS A 146 -4.27 4.84 -4.91
CA HIS A 146 -5.38 5.28 -5.76
C HIS A 146 -4.89 5.91 -7.08
N HIS A 147 -5.79 6.01 -8.06
CA HIS A 147 -5.53 6.60 -9.38
C HIS A 147 -5.80 8.11 -9.43
N LYS A 148 -5.80 8.70 -10.66
CA LYS A 148 -5.95 10.14 -10.91
C LYS A 148 -7.18 10.71 -10.24
N ARG A 149 -7.00 11.85 -9.61
CA ARG A 149 -8.01 12.57 -8.84
C ARG A 149 -7.82 14.08 -8.94
N THR A 150 -8.85 14.81 -8.50
CA THR A 150 -8.70 16.25 -8.21
C THR A 150 -7.67 16.46 -7.10
N PRO A 151 -7.10 17.66 -6.94
CA PRO A 151 -6.29 18.00 -5.76
C PRO A 151 -7.08 17.80 -4.47
N TYR A 152 -6.38 17.72 -3.34
CA TYR A 152 -7.03 17.94 -2.05
C TYR A 152 -7.48 19.40 -1.89
N ALA A 153 -8.51 19.65 -1.08
CA ALA A 153 -8.99 21.00 -0.84
C ALA A 153 -7.91 21.93 -0.27
N SER A 154 -7.02 21.40 0.58
CA SER A 154 -5.85 22.13 1.11
C SER A 154 -4.83 22.53 0.04
N ASN A 155 -4.86 21.86 -1.13
CA ASN A 155 -3.88 22.01 -2.19
C ASN A 155 -4.45 22.80 -3.40
N THR A 156 -5.65 23.37 -3.27
CA THR A 156 -6.19 24.32 -4.26
C THR A 156 -5.54 25.69 -4.08
N PHE A 157 -5.25 26.36 -5.20
CA PHE A 157 -4.63 27.68 -5.14
C PHE A 157 -5.63 28.73 -4.64
N PRO A 158 -5.22 29.68 -3.78
CA PRO A 158 -6.06 30.80 -3.38
C PRO A 158 -6.65 31.57 -4.58
N HIS A 159 -5.88 31.72 -5.66
CA HIS A 159 -6.34 32.29 -6.91
C HIS A 159 -6.55 31.19 -7.96
N GLU A 160 -7.43 30.24 -7.68
CA GLU A 160 -7.76 29.18 -8.60
C GLU A 160 -8.76 29.67 -9.66
N THR A 161 -8.36 29.58 -10.92
CA THR A 161 -9.20 29.98 -12.04
C THR A 161 -9.81 28.79 -12.79
N TYR A 162 -9.35 27.58 -12.50
CA TYR A 162 -9.81 26.38 -13.17
C TYR A 162 -11.00 25.74 -12.42
N SER A 163 -12.08 25.47 -13.16
CA SER A 163 -13.22 24.73 -12.64
C SER A 163 -13.07 23.24 -12.93
N TRP A 164 -13.10 22.41 -11.91
CA TRP A 164 -13.03 20.95 -12.03
C TRP A 164 -14.42 20.37 -12.30
N SER A 165 -14.59 19.69 -13.44
CA SER A 165 -15.83 19.01 -13.81
C SER A 165 -15.69 17.52 -13.60
N CYS A 166 -16.66 16.96 -12.87
CA CYS A 166 -16.85 15.52 -12.64
C CYS A 166 -18.26 15.09 -13.06
N ASP A 167 -18.87 15.80 -14.01
CA ASP A 167 -20.23 15.52 -14.48
C ASP A 167 -20.31 14.25 -15.36
N ASP A 168 -19.16 13.77 -15.84
CA ASP A 168 -18.99 12.55 -16.64
C ASP A 168 -18.79 11.29 -15.78
N GLU A 169 -18.79 11.43 -14.46
CA GLU A 169 -18.54 10.31 -13.56
C GLU A 169 -19.84 9.68 -13.08
N ALA A 170 -19.88 8.34 -13.17
CA ALA A 170 -20.88 7.58 -12.45
C ALA A 170 -20.55 7.60 -10.96
N LEU A 171 -21.35 8.30 -10.19
CA LEU A 171 -21.13 8.55 -8.80
C LEU A 171 -21.57 7.37 -7.94
N PHE A 172 -20.98 7.30 -6.75
CA PHE A 172 -21.21 6.30 -5.73
C PHE A 172 -22.66 5.95 -5.49
N TYR A 173 -22.92 4.66 -5.38
CA TYR A 173 -24.13 4.14 -4.78
C TYR A 173 -23.83 3.80 -3.33
N TYR A 174 -24.51 4.50 -2.40
CA TYR A 174 -24.54 4.12 -1.00
C TYR A 174 -25.88 3.47 -0.67
N GLY A 175 -25.82 2.42 0.06
CA GLY A 175 -26.96 1.67 0.54
C GLY A 175 -27.07 0.30 -0.14
N THR A 176 -26.87 -0.74 0.63
CA THR A 176 -27.36 -2.08 0.31
C THR A 176 -28.86 -2.08 0.50
N PRO A 177 -29.63 -2.71 -0.38
CA PRO A 177 -31.01 -3.03 -0.09
C PRO A 177 -31.07 -3.73 1.27
N ILE A 178 -31.92 -3.26 2.17
CA ILE A 178 -32.24 -4.04 3.37
C ILE A 178 -32.79 -5.39 2.90
N PRO A 179 -32.51 -6.51 3.61
CA PRO A 179 -33.08 -7.79 3.28
C PRO A 179 -34.59 -7.65 3.09
N ASP A 180 -35.09 -8.17 1.98
CA ASP A 180 -36.51 -8.14 1.58
C ASP A 180 -37.07 -6.75 1.20
N GLY A 181 -36.21 -5.74 1.03
CA GLY A 181 -36.56 -4.39 0.63
C GLY A 181 -35.87 -3.92 -0.65
N THR A 182 -36.48 -2.94 -1.33
CA THR A 182 -35.81 -2.17 -2.37
C THR A 182 -35.27 -0.88 -1.77
N ALA A 183 -33.99 -0.57 -1.94
CA ALA A 183 -33.44 0.74 -1.60
C ALA A 183 -33.44 1.63 -2.84
N ALA A 184 -33.65 2.92 -2.66
CA ALA A 184 -33.42 3.89 -3.71
C ALA A 184 -31.94 3.89 -4.07
N GLN A 185 -31.63 3.88 -5.35
CA GLN A 185 -30.27 4.16 -5.83
C GLN A 185 -30.05 5.67 -5.67
N ILE A 186 -28.98 6.04 -4.98
CA ILE A 186 -28.58 7.42 -4.81
C ILE A 186 -27.16 7.59 -5.32
N ASN A 187 -26.93 8.68 -6.01
CA ASN A 187 -25.61 9.16 -6.34
C ASN A 187 -25.33 10.48 -5.62
N TRP A 188 -24.06 10.76 -5.41
CA TRP A 188 -23.63 12.01 -4.79
C TRP A 188 -23.30 13.02 -5.87
N LYS A 189 -23.77 14.23 -5.70
CA LYS A 189 -23.37 15.37 -6.50
C LYS A 189 -22.89 16.47 -5.57
N VAL A 190 -21.75 17.08 -5.88
CA VAL A 190 -21.20 18.16 -5.08
C VAL A 190 -22.15 19.35 -5.12
N PHE A 191 -22.43 19.89 -3.94
CA PHE A 191 -23.18 21.11 -3.76
C PHE A 191 -22.25 22.23 -3.29
N ASN A 192 -22.06 23.24 -4.13
CA ASN A 192 -21.35 24.46 -3.80
C ASN A 192 -22.33 25.59 -3.62
N SER A 193 -22.21 26.31 -2.50
CA SER A 193 -23.00 27.53 -2.23
C SER A 193 -22.05 28.71 -2.14
N PRO A 194 -22.27 29.76 -2.94
CA PRO A 194 -21.50 31.00 -2.81
C PRO A 194 -21.76 31.73 -1.49
N ALA A 195 -22.79 31.33 -0.78
CA ALA A 195 -23.10 31.83 0.56
C ALA A 195 -22.30 31.14 1.68
N ASN A 196 -21.53 30.08 1.37
CA ASN A 196 -20.68 29.40 2.35
C ASN A 196 -19.30 30.09 2.43
N PRO A 197 -19.03 30.89 3.48
CA PRO A 197 -17.78 31.63 3.58
C PRO A 197 -16.57 30.71 3.92
N PHE A 198 -16.81 29.45 4.25
CA PHE A 198 -15.78 28.48 4.60
C PHE A 198 -15.38 27.60 3.41
N ALA A 199 -16.03 27.75 2.25
CA ALA A 199 -15.55 27.07 1.05
C ALA A 199 -14.16 27.59 0.70
N PRO A 200 -13.13 26.72 0.58
CA PRO A 200 -11.78 27.15 0.21
C PRO A 200 -11.80 27.90 -1.13
N ALA A 201 -10.94 28.89 -1.24
CA ALA A 201 -10.65 29.49 -2.55
C ALA A 201 -10.18 28.38 -3.51
N GLY A 202 -10.62 28.42 -4.76
CA GLY A 202 -10.32 27.36 -5.71
C GLY A 202 -11.20 26.12 -5.64
N PHE A 203 -12.11 26.03 -4.69
CA PHE A 203 -13.14 24.99 -4.64
C PHE A 203 -14.25 25.32 -5.66
N ASN A 204 -13.91 25.14 -6.93
CA ASN A 204 -14.76 25.55 -8.04
C ASN A 204 -15.04 24.36 -8.97
N GLY A 205 -16.32 24.19 -9.36
CA GLY A 205 -16.76 23.13 -10.25
C GLY A 205 -17.71 22.13 -9.62
N THR A 206 -17.80 20.93 -10.21
CA THR A 206 -18.74 19.88 -9.82
C THR A 206 -18.09 18.71 -9.10
N CYS A 207 -16.78 18.74 -8.93
CA CYS A 207 -16.02 17.71 -8.21
C CYS A 207 -15.98 17.97 -6.70
N GLN A 208 -15.88 16.90 -5.93
CA GLN A 208 -15.37 16.93 -4.55
C GLN A 208 -13.83 17.05 -4.59
N PHE A 209 -13.22 17.52 -3.50
CA PHE A 209 -11.77 17.63 -3.34
C PHE A 209 -11.33 16.89 -2.06
N PRO A 210 -10.76 15.66 -2.16
CA PRO A 210 -10.43 14.94 -3.41
C PRO A 210 -11.60 14.11 -3.96
N GLN A 211 -11.58 13.86 -5.26
CA GLN A 211 -12.47 12.92 -5.97
C GLN A 211 -11.68 12.25 -7.10
N ILE A 212 -11.84 10.92 -7.27
CA ILE A 212 -11.32 10.23 -8.44
C ILE A 212 -12.06 10.76 -9.68
N THR A 213 -11.33 11.10 -10.73
CA THR A 213 -11.90 11.61 -11.97
C THR A 213 -12.28 10.46 -12.91
N GLY A 214 -13.08 10.76 -13.95
CA GLY A 214 -13.41 9.77 -14.97
C GLY A 214 -12.18 9.13 -15.62
N GLN A 215 -11.08 9.90 -15.81
CA GLN A 215 -9.80 9.34 -16.23
C GLN A 215 -9.20 8.39 -15.17
N GLY A 216 -9.30 8.75 -13.88
CA GLY A 216 -8.84 7.90 -12.80
C GLY A 216 -9.63 6.61 -12.67
N LEU A 217 -10.95 6.64 -12.90
CA LEU A 217 -11.80 5.45 -12.96
C LEU A 217 -11.39 4.53 -14.12
N ASN A 218 -11.14 5.08 -15.30
CA ASN A 218 -10.64 4.31 -16.45
C ASN A 218 -9.29 3.68 -16.19
N ASP A 219 -8.35 4.42 -15.58
CA ASP A 219 -7.05 3.87 -15.18
C ASP A 219 -7.20 2.74 -14.16
N SER A 220 -8.11 2.88 -13.18
CA SER A 220 -8.41 1.86 -12.17
C SER A 220 -8.94 0.58 -12.79
N ARG A 221 -9.87 0.72 -13.73
CA ARG A 221 -10.42 -0.42 -14.49
C ARG A 221 -9.36 -1.12 -15.33
N GLN A 222 -8.48 -0.35 -15.99
CA GLN A 222 -7.38 -0.91 -16.75
C GLN A 222 -6.38 -1.64 -15.84
N HIS A 223 -6.06 -1.08 -14.67
CA HIS A 223 -5.21 -1.72 -13.67
C HIS A 223 -5.78 -3.08 -13.23
N GLY A 224 -7.09 -3.15 -12.96
CA GLY A 224 -7.77 -4.42 -12.67
C GLY A 224 -7.63 -5.43 -13.81
N LYS A 225 -7.80 -5.00 -15.07
CA LYS A 225 -7.62 -5.86 -16.25
C LYS A 225 -6.19 -6.36 -16.40
N ASP A 226 -5.21 -5.51 -16.13
CA ASP A 226 -3.80 -5.86 -16.24
C ASP A 226 -3.41 -6.92 -15.20
N LEU A 227 -3.82 -6.75 -13.95
CA LEU A 227 -3.63 -7.76 -12.89
C LEU A 227 -4.33 -9.08 -13.21
N TYR A 228 -5.57 -9.02 -13.66
CA TYR A 228 -6.30 -10.23 -14.08
C TYR A 228 -5.65 -10.89 -15.30
N GLY A 229 -5.13 -10.09 -16.23
CA GLY A 229 -4.38 -10.56 -17.39
C GLY A 229 -3.15 -11.39 -16.99
N VAL A 230 -2.48 -11.04 -15.91
CA VAL A 230 -1.35 -11.83 -15.37
C VAL A 230 -1.87 -13.00 -14.54
N TYR A 231 -2.62 -12.76 -13.47
CA TYR A 231 -2.90 -13.80 -12.48
C TYR A 231 -3.98 -14.80 -12.94
N TYR A 232 -4.88 -14.42 -13.85
CA TYR A 232 -5.76 -15.36 -14.53
C TYR A 232 -5.25 -15.68 -15.94
N GLY A 233 -4.98 -14.66 -16.75
CA GLY A 233 -4.66 -14.82 -18.17
C GLY A 233 -3.41 -15.68 -18.39
N LEU A 234 -2.30 -15.32 -17.79
CA LEU A 234 -1.02 -16.02 -17.94
C LEU A 234 -0.89 -17.20 -16.97
N LEU A 235 -1.18 -17.00 -15.69
CA LEU A 235 -0.82 -17.94 -14.63
C LEU A 235 -1.95 -18.91 -14.29
N LYS A 236 -3.20 -18.66 -14.72
CA LYS A 236 -4.38 -19.47 -14.38
C LYS A 236 -4.55 -19.65 -12.85
N PHE A 237 -4.17 -18.65 -12.10
CA PHE A 237 -4.15 -18.68 -10.65
C PHE A 237 -5.49 -18.20 -10.05
N LEU A 238 -6.01 -17.08 -10.53
CA LEU A 238 -7.30 -16.56 -10.08
C LEU A 238 -8.48 -17.37 -10.61
N PRO A 239 -9.62 -17.41 -9.90
CA PRO A 239 -10.85 -18.00 -10.42
C PRO A 239 -11.40 -17.20 -11.59
N THR A 240 -12.18 -17.85 -12.47
CA THR A 240 -12.84 -17.21 -13.61
C THR A 240 -13.91 -16.21 -13.17
N GLU A 241 -14.61 -16.54 -12.08
CA GLU A 241 -15.66 -15.70 -11.48
C GLU A 241 -15.22 -15.26 -10.10
N TYR A 242 -15.74 -14.11 -9.64
CA TYR A 242 -15.45 -13.62 -8.31
C TYR A 242 -15.93 -14.60 -7.23
N ASP A 243 -15.00 -15.06 -6.41
CA ASP A 243 -15.24 -15.90 -5.24
C ASP A 243 -14.76 -15.18 -3.98
N SER A 244 -15.69 -14.70 -3.18
CA SER A 244 -15.40 -13.97 -1.94
C SER A 244 -14.67 -14.80 -0.87
N SER A 245 -14.64 -16.14 -1.00
CA SER A 245 -13.85 -17.00 -0.11
C SER A 245 -12.37 -17.03 -0.50
N LYS A 246 -12.04 -16.68 -1.75
CA LYS A 246 -10.69 -16.75 -2.34
C LYS A 246 -10.06 -15.39 -2.58
N VAL A 247 -10.88 -14.36 -2.85
CA VAL A 247 -10.45 -13.03 -3.24
C VAL A 247 -11.02 -12.00 -2.27
N LYS A 248 -10.19 -11.14 -1.73
CA LYS A 248 -10.58 -10.06 -0.81
C LYS A 248 -10.05 -8.72 -1.29
N TYR A 249 -10.91 -7.71 -1.19
CA TYR A 249 -10.56 -6.31 -1.42
C TYR A 249 -10.62 -5.53 -0.12
N ARG A 250 -9.68 -4.64 0.10
CA ARG A 250 -9.64 -3.75 1.24
C ARG A 250 -9.26 -2.34 0.80
N VAL A 251 -9.91 -1.36 1.39
CA VAL A 251 -9.66 0.07 1.16
C VAL A 251 -9.38 0.79 2.48
N THR A 252 -8.79 1.98 2.38
CA THR A 252 -8.68 2.89 3.53
C THR A 252 -10.03 3.51 3.85
N ASN A 253 -10.16 4.11 5.03
CA ASN A 253 -11.35 4.90 5.39
C ASN A 253 -11.38 6.24 4.65
N ASN A 254 -11.25 6.20 3.33
CA ASN A 254 -11.21 7.36 2.45
C ASN A 254 -12.00 7.05 1.17
N VAL A 255 -12.87 7.97 0.78
CA VAL A 255 -13.78 7.81 -0.34
C VAL A 255 -13.08 7.50 -1.66
N ILE A 256 -11.90 8.09 -1.91
CA ILE A 256 -11.18 7.90 -3.18
C ILE A 256 -10.66 6.48 -3.37
N THR A 257 -10.30 5.77 -2.30
CA THR A 257 -9.87 4.37 -2.40
C THR A 257 -11.05 3.44 -2.68
N SER A 258 -12.25 3.76 -2.16
CA SER A 258 -13.49 3.03 -2.48
C SER A 258 -13.91 3.23 -3.93
N GLN A 259 -13.74 4.44 -4.49
CA GLN A 259 -13.98 4.73 -5.91
C GLN A 259 -13.11 3.86 -6.81
N VAL A 260 -11.83 3.78 -6.48
CA VAL A 260 -10.87 2.93 -7.21
C VAL A 260 -11.24 1.45 -7.11
N ALA A 261 -11.66 0.99 -5.93
CA ALA A 261 -12.01 -0.41 -5.71
C ALA A 261 -13.12 -0.90 -6.65
N GLY A 262 -14.16 -0.10 -6.87
CA GLY A 262 -15.25 -0.44 -7.78
C GLY A 262 -14.76 -0.76 -9.19
N GLU A 263 -13.89 0.10 -9.72
CA GLU A 263 -13.39 -0.06 -11.08
C GLU A 263 -12.31 -1.15 -11.20
N VAL A 264 -11.49 -1.36 -10.17
CA VAL A 264 -10.54 -2.48 -10.14
C VAL A 264 -11.30 -3.82 -10.17
N VAL A 265 -12.35 -3.95 -9.35
CA VAL A 265 -13.20 -5.15 -9.33
C VAL A 265 -13.84 -5.38 -10.69
N GLU A 266 -14.43 -4.34 -11.31
CA GLU A 266 -15.02 -4.40 -12.64
C GLU A 266 -13.97 -4.76 -13.72
N GLY A 267 -12.75 -4.27 -13.58
CA GLY A 267 -11.65 -4.62 -14.48
C GLY A 267 -11.22 -6.09 -14.38
N MET A 268 -11.30 -6.66 -13.17
CA MET A 268 -10.92 -8.06 -12.92
C MET A 268 -12.05 -9.05 -13.23
N TYR A 269 -13.28 -8.72 -12.80
CA TYR A 269 -14.42 -9.65 -12.85
C TYR A 269 -15.64 -8.95 -13.42
N LEU A 270 -15.76 -8.93 -14.73
CA LEU A 270 -16.90 -8.33 -15.42
C LEU A 270 -18.24 -8.77 -14.81
N SER A 271 -19.00 -7.80 -14.32
CA SER A 271 -20.39 -7.97 -13.85
C SER A 271 -20.58 -8.78 -12.55
N THR A 272 -20.39 -8.10 -11.42
CA THR A 272 -20.84 -8.59 -10.11
C THR A 272 -22.27 -8.07 -9.76
N THR A 273 -23.04 -7.65 -10.76
CA THR A 273 -24.31 -6.92 -10.58
C THR A 273 -25.36 -7.64 -9.73
N ASN A 274 -25.30 -8.97 -9.63
CA ASN A 274 -26.25 -9.76 -8.83
C ASN A 274 -25.72 -10.12 -7.43
N ASN A 275 -24.42 -9.89 -7.16
CA ASN A 275 -23.78 -10.17 -5.87
C ASN A 275 -22.82 -9.04 -5.54
N PRO A 276 -23.18 -8.10 -4.66
CA PRO A 276 -22.30 -7.01 -4.26
C PRO A 276 -20.96 -7.54 -3.71
N THR A 277 -19.86 -7.05 -4.26
CA THR A 277 -18.53 -7.36 -3.75
C THR A 277 -18.34 -6.69 -2.39
N GLN A 278 -17.98 -7.49 -1.39
CA GLN A 278 -17.64 -6.94 -0.08
C GLN A 278 -16.24 -6.33 -0.11
N VAL A 279 -16.15 -5.04 0.19
CA VAL A 279 -14.90 -4.32 0.35
C VAL A 279 -14.67 -4.10 1.85
N LEU A 280 -13.53 -4.55 2.35
CA LEU A 280 -13.17 -4.44 3.75
C LEU A 280 -12.66 -3.02 4.05
N ILE A 281 -13.07 -2.49 5.19
CA ILE A 281 -12.66 -1.17 5.67
C ILE A 281 -12.48 -1.21 7.19
N GLN A 282 -11.46 -0.53 7.70
CA GLN A 282 -11.29 -0.33 9.14
C GLN A 282 -11.84 1.04 9.56
N PRO A 283 -12.25 1.20 10.84
CA PRO A 283 -12.50 2.53 11.39
C PRO A 283 -11.26 3.43 11.26
N ALA A 284 -11.48 4.72 10.93
CA ALA A 284 -10.39 5.64 10.61
C ALA A 284 -9.28 5.70 11.69
N SER A 285 -9.65 5.67 12.97
CA SER A 285 -8.70 5.81 14.08
C SER A 285 -7.77 4.62 14.28
N ILE A 286 -8.03 3.49 13.63
CA ILE A 286 -7.23 2.25 13.73
C ILE A 286 -6.83 1.70 12.37
N ASP A 287 -7.08 2.43 11.30
CA ASP A 287 -6.77 1.99 9.95
C ASP A 287 -5.26 1.80 9.79
N SER A 288 -4.86 0.54 9.60
CA SER A 288 -3.46 0.18 9.41
C SER A 288 -2.99 0.38 7.97
N LEU A 289 -3.93 0.46 7.02
CA LEU A 289 -3.63 0.68 5.60
C LEU A 289 -3.37 2.16 5.28
N GLU A 290 -4.10 3.07 5.91
CA GLU A 290 -3.82 4.51 5.92
C GLU A 290 -3.27 4.92 7.28
N PRO A 291 -2.07 4.62 7.70
CA PRO A 291 -1.60 4.58 9.09
C PRO A 291 -2.18 5.70 9.97
N ALA A 292 -3.45 5.54 10.34
CA ALA A 292 -4.23 6.52 11.08
C ALA A 292 -4.22 6.25 12.61
N TYR A 293 -3.69 5.11 13.04
CA TYR A 293 -3.51 4.86 14.46
C TYR A 293 -2.44 5.76 15.07
N THR A 294 -2.65 6.19 16.31
CA THR A 294 -1.74 7.13 16.97
C THR A 294 -0.37 6.49 17.24
N CYS A 295 0.67 7.07 16.66
CA CYS A 295 2.06 6.68 16.88
C CYS A 295 2.93 7.93 17.10
N SER A 296 2.91 8.46 18.34
CA SER A 296 3.58 9.73 18.67
C SER A 296 5.09 9.68 18.45
N ALA A 297 5.74 8.53 18.71
CA ALA A 297 7.16 8.34 18.48
C ALA A 297 7.51 8.47 16.99
N ALA A 298 6.75 7.84 16.10
CA ALA A 298 6.98 7.95 14.66
C ALA A 298 6.76 9.40 14.18
N SER A 299 5.72 10.06 14.64
CA SER A 299 5.45 11.47 14.32
C SER A 299 6.59 12.37 14.80
N ALA A 300 7.09 12.19 16.01
CA ALA A 300 8.22 12.93 16.56
C ALA A 300 9.51 12.70 15.73
N GLN A 301 9.76 11.46 15.30
CA GLN A 301 10.90 11.14 14.45
C GLN A 301 10.79 11.84 13.09
N TYR A 302 9.67 11.74 12.37
CA TYR A 302 9.47 12.47 11.11
C TYR A 302 9.66 13.97 11.28
N SER A 303 9.09 14.56 12.34
CA SER A 303 9.21 15.99 12.64
C SER A 303 10.64 16.41 13.01
N SER A 304 11.50 15.49 13.45
CA SER A 304 12.88 15.81 13.83
C SER A 304 13.79 16.09 12.64
N TYR A 305 13.49 15.51 11.45
CA TYR A 305 14.34 15.66 10.28
C TYR A 305 13.59 16.06 9.01
N GLY A 306 12.29 15.79 8.90
CA GLY A 306 11.46 16.04 7.72
C GLY A 306 10.68 17.35 7.76
N VAL A 307 9.44 17.32 7.35
CA VAL A 307 8.57 18.50 7.20
C VAL A 307 8.54 19.33 8.48
N SER A 308 8.74 20.64 8.32
CA SER A 308 8.81 21.64 9.41
C SER A 308 9.99 21.46 10.37
N SER A 309 10.93 20.56 10.11
CA SER A 309 12.12 20.42 10.93
C SER A 309 13.11 21.56 10.70
N LYS A 310 14.02 21.77 11.68
CA LYS A 310 15.17 22.65 11.55
C LYS A 310 16.43 21.89 11.11
N ALA A 311 16.30 20.65 10.67
CA ALA A 311 17.42 19.85 10.18
C ALA A 311 18.10 20.56 9.00
N ALA A 312 19.43 20.59 9.02
CA ALA A 312 20.22 21.37 8.06
C ALA A 312 19.92 20.97 6.61
N ASN A 313 19.78 19.68 6.32
CA ASN A 313 19.48 19.19 4.98
C ASN A 313 18.06 19.59 4.52
N TRP A 314 17.08 19.58 5.45
CA TRP A 314 15.72 20.00 5.14
C TRP A 314 15.65 21.50 4.86
N THR A 315 16.25 22.32 5.74
CA THR A 315 16.29 23.78 5.55
C THR A 315 17.09 24.19 4.32
N ALA A 316 18.15 23.46 3.99
CA ALA A 316 18.98 23.76 2.81
C ALA A 316 18.18 23.65 1.49
N HIS A 317 17.34 22.62 1.31
CA HIS A 317 16.56 22.49 0.09
C HIS A 317 15.46 23.56 -0.02
N LEU A 318 14.82 23.93 1.10
CA LEU A 318 13.84 25.03 1.12
C LEU A 318 14.49 26.36 0.75
N ASN A 319 15.65 26.67 1.37
CA ASN A 319 16.41 27.89 1.07
C ASN A 319 16.87 27.94 -0.41
N ALA A 320 17.35 26.82 -0.94
CA ALA A 320 17.73 26.70 -2.36
C ALA A 320 16.55 26.82 -3.32
N SER A 321 15.33 26.73 -2.81
CA SER A 321 14.09 26.80 -3.57
C SER A 321 13.33 28.13 -3.41
N ALA A 322 13.88 29.11 -2.69
CA ALA A 322 13.20 30.36 -2.39
C ALA A 322 12.72 31.12 -3.64
N SER A 323 13.50 31.14 -4.71
CA SER A 323 13.10 31.77 -6.00
C SER A 323 11.93 31.03 -6.67
N LEU A 324 11.88 29.72 -6.56
CA LEU A 324 10.78 28.94 -7.09
C LEU A 324 9.50 29.20 -6.29
N PHE A 325 9.56 29.22 -4.96
CA PHE A 325 8.41 29.60 -4.13
C PHE A 325 7.88 30.99 -4.50
N ALA A 326 8.74 31.99 -4.60
CA ALA A 326 8.33 33.34 -5.01
C ALA A 326 7.64 33.38 -6.38
N LYS A 327 8.11 32.56 -7.35
CA LYS A 327 7.44 32.41 -8.64
C LYS A 327 6.08 31.76 -8.49
N LEU A 328 5.96 30.67 -7.75
CA LEU A 328 4.72 29.93 -7.52
C LEU A 328 3.68 30.81 -6.81
N ASP A 329 4.10 31.54 -5.77
CA ASP A 329 3.25 32.45 -5.00
C ASP A 329 2.65 33.57 -5.88
N SER A 330 3.49 34.14 -6.75
CA SER A 330 3.07 35.23 -7.65
C SER A 330 1.95 34.84 -8.63
N VAL A 331 1.77 33.53 -8.83
CA VAL A 331 0.73 32.99 -9.71
C VAL A 331 -0.44 32.42 -8.89
N SER A 332 -0.17 31.65 -7.86
CA SER A 332 -1.17 30.94 -7.08
C SER A 332 -1.95 31.84 -6.09
N GLY A 333 -1.36 32.99 -5.73
CA GLY A 333 -1.90 33.85 -4.66
C GLY A 333 -1.64 33.36 -3.24
N VAL A 334 -0.77 32.37 -3.09
CA VAL A 334 -0.30 31.92 -1.77
C VAL A 334 0.49 33.04 -1.12
N ASN A 335 0.24 33.27 0.17
CA ASN A 335 0.96 34.29 0.92
C ASN A 335 2.39 33.79 1.22
N ALA A 336 3.40 34.61 0.94
CA ALA A 336 4.81 34.27 1.18
C ALA A 336 5.13 33.93 2.65
N SER A 337 4.27 34.29 3.61
CA SER A 337 4.39 33.90 5.01
C SER A 337 3.65 32.61 5.38
N ASP A 338 2.94 31.98 4.45
CA ASP A 338 2.19 30.75 4.70
C ASP A 338 3.13 29.56 4.83
N SER A 339 3.39 29.16 6.08
CA SER A 339 4.27 28.03 6.37
C SER A 339 3.72 26.69 5.87
N GLY A 340 2.40 26.52 5.75
CA GLY A 340 1.79 25.30 5.22
C GLY A 340 2.25 25.02 3.80
N TRP A 341 2.32 26.05 2.97
CA TRP A 341 2.76 25.97 1.59
C TRP A 341 4.29 26.00 1.40
N HIS A 342 5.04 26.50 2.37
CA HIS A 342 6.51 26.66 2.24
C HIS A 342 7.36 25.70 3.08
N ASN A 343 6.73 24.81 3.87
CA ASN A 343 7.45 23.79 4.61
C ASN A 343 7.89 22.59 3.77
N TRP A 344 7.27 22.41 2.62
CA TRP A 344 7.54 21.38 1.61
C TRP A 344 6.77 21.67 0.31
N PHE A 345 6.99 20.86 -0.72
CA PHE A 345 6.38 21.08 -2.03
C PHE A 345 5.08 20.33 -2.28
N ASP A 346 4.55 19.59 -1.32
CA ASP A 346 3.36 18.73 -1.46
C ASP A 346 2.15 19.46 -2.10
N HIS A 347 1.80 20.64 -1.58
CA HIS A 347 0.63 21.37 -2.06
C HIS A 347 0.78 21.81 -3.52
N TYR A 348 1.94 22.36 -3.87
CA TYR A 348 2.24 22.72 -5.26
C TYR A 348 2.34 21.50 -6.16
N PHE A 349 2.97 20.43 -5.68
CA PHE A 349 3.11 19.18 -6.42
C PHE A 349 1.75 18.57 -6.74
N ASP A 350 0.86 18.45 -5.75
CA ASP A 350 -0.47 17.87 -5.93
C ASP A 350 -1.30 18.68 -6.92
N ASN A 351 -1.33 20.02 -6.80
CA ASN A 351 -2.09 20.87 -7.71
C ASN A 351 -1.57 20.79 -9.15
N LEU A 352 -0.26 20.97 -9.36
CA LEU A 352 0.33 21.00 -10.69
C LEU A 352 0.30 19.62 -11.35
N SER A 353 0.54 18.54 -10.59
CA SER A 353 0.45 17.18 -11.12
C SER A 353 -0.98 16.81 -11.48
N ALA A 354 -1.97 17.16 -10.66
CA ALA A 354 -3.37 16.93 -10.99
C ALA A 354 -3.75 17.61 -12.33
N ARG A 355 -3.31 18.86 -12.55
CA ARG A 355 -3.55 19.55 -13.84
C ARG A 355 -2.91 18.82 -15.01
N LEU A 356 -1.61 18.52 -14.92
CA LEU A 356 -0.88 17.88 -16.01
C LEU A 356 -1.40 16.47 -16.30
N CYS A 357 -1.74 15.71 -15.26
CA CYS A 357 -2.31 14.37 -15.42
C CYS A 357 -3.67 14.36 -16.12
N HIS A 358 -4.38 15.48 -16.09
CA HIS A 358 -5.66 15.68 -16.79
C HIS A 358 -5.54 16.53 -18.04
N SER A 359 -4.32 16.76 -18.56
CA SER A 359 -4.06 17.59 -19.75
C SER A 359 -4.61 19.02 -19.61
N LYS A 360 -4.61 19.57 -18.38
CA LYS A 360 -5.05 20.94 -18.12
C LYS A 360 -3.89 21.91 -18.22
N ALA A 361 -4.21 23.14 -18.60
CA ALA A 361 -3.21 24.19 -18.66
C ALA A 361 -2.63 24.50 -17.28
N LEU A 362 -1.34 24.80 -17.25
CA LEU A 362 -0.69 25.34 -16.07
C LEU A 362 -1.26 26.76 -15.78
N PRO A 363 -1.36 27.16 -14.51
CA PRO A 363 -2.05 28.40 -14.15
C PRO A 363 -1.22 29.64 -14.49
N CYS A 364 -1.95 30.73 -14.77
CA CYS A 364 -1.40 32.07 -14.89
C CYS A 364 -1.97 32.96 -13.77
N SER A 365 -1.23 34.00 -13.41
CA SER A 365 -1.69 34.98 -12.44
C SER A 365 -3.00 35.64 -12.89
N SER A 366 -3.97 35.76 -11.99
CA SER A 366 -5.23 36.46 -12.27
C SER A 366 -5.04 37.95 -12.54
N SER A 367 -3.98 38.56 -12.02
CA SER A 367 -3.63 39.98 -12.23
C SER A 367 -2.73 40.23 -13.43
N ASN A 368 -2.02 39.21 -13.93
CA ASN A 368 -1.10 39.32 -15.06
C ASN A 368 -1.07 38.02 -15.85
N SER A 369 -1.82 37.93 -16.91
CA SER A 369 -1.92 36.74 -17.78
C SER A 369 -0.61 36.34 -18.48
N SER A 370 0.41 37.18 -18.49
CA SER A 370 1.75 36.85 -18.98
C SER A 370 2.61 36.18 -17.92
N ASN A 371 2.23 36.20 -16.64
CA ASN A 371 2.91 35.54 -15.56
C ASN A 371 2.28 34.17 -15.29
N CYS A 372 2.77 33.14 -15.97
CA CYS A 372 2.28 31.78 -15.87
C CYS A 372 3.33 30.87 -15.25
N ILE A 373 2.88 29.79 -14.59
CA ILE A 373 3.74 28.64 -14.29
C ILE A 373 4.09 27.97 -15.61
N THR A 374 5.38 27.78 -15.86
CA THR A 374 5.86 27.06 -17.05
C THR A 374 6.02 25.57 -16.76
N TYR A 375 6.19 24.75 -17.80
CA TYR A 375 6.54 23.33 -17.61
C TYR A 375 7.85 23.16 -16.84
N THR A 376 8.84 24.04 -17.08
CA THR A 376 10.11 24.03 -16.35
C THR A 376 9.91 24.30 -14.85
N ASP A 377 8.99 25.21 -14.50
CA ASP A 377 8.64 25.47 -13.09
C ASP A 377 7.96 24.25 -12.45
N ALA A 378 7.02 23.62 -13.16
CA ALA A 378 6.34 22.42 -12.70
C ALA A 378 7.32 21.24 -12.54
N GLU A 379 8.21 21.00 -13.51
CA GLU A 379 9.29 20.01 -13.41
C GLU A 379 10.20 20.26 -12.20
N ALA A 380 10.50 21.53 -11.92
CA ALA A 380 11.29 21.91 -10.75
C ALA A 380 10.55 21.60 -9.43
N VAL A 381 9.23 21.76 -9.38
CA VAL A 381 8.39 21.33 -8.25
C VAL A 381 8.44 19.80 -8.10
N PHE A 382 8.28 19.07 -9.21
CA PHE A 382 8.29 17.60 -9.16
C PHE A 382 9.64 17.05 -8.71
N ARG A 383 10.77 17.60 -9.17
CA ARG A 383 12.09 17.19 -8.66
C ARG A 383 12.23 17.40 -7.16
N ARG A 384 11.67 18.49 -6.62
CA ARG A 384 11.72 18.76 -5.16
C ARG A 384 10.84 17.82 -4.37
N GLY A 385 9.65 17.54 -4.86
CA GLY A 385 8.76 16.54 -4.23
C GLY A 385 9.39 15.14 -4.21
N GLU A 386 10.04 14.73 -5.30
CA GLU A 386 10.79 13.47 -5.34
C GLU A 386 11.91 13.42 -4.29
N TYR A 387 12.69 14.51 -4.19
CA TYR A 387 13.72 14.65 -3.17
C TYR A 387 13.15 14.57 -1.75
N GLU A 388 12.05 15.27 -1.49
CA GLU A 388 11.40 15.29 -0.18
C GLU A 388 10.91 13.90 0.23
N TYR A 389 10.26 13.16 -0.69
CA TYR A 389 9.82 11.79 -0.41
C TYR A 389 10.99 10.84 -0.18
N SER A 390 12.05 10.94 -1.00
CA SER A 390 13.27 10.16 -0.78
C SER A 390 13.87 10.49 0.59
N PHE A 391 13.97 11.78 0.92
CA PHE A 391 14.54 12.23 2.19
C PHE A 391 13.75 11.75 3.41
N ILE A 392 12.42 11.94 3.38
CA ILE A 392 11.54 11.58 4.51
C ILE A 392 11.49 10.06 4.71
N TYR A 393 11.35 9.30 3.64
CA TYR A 393 11.05 7.88 3.75
C TYR A 393 12.26 6.97 3.55
N ARG A 394 13.42 7.51 3.10
CA ARG A 394 14.53 6.61 2.79
C ARG A 394 15.92 7.13 3.15
N ASP A 395 16.26 8.40 2.84
CA ASP A 395 17.64 8.89 2.97
C ASP A 395 18.02 9.13 4.43
N SER A 396 17.07 9.55 5.26
CA SER A 396 17.33 9.72 6.69
C SER A 396 17.50 8.36 7.38
N PRO A 397 18.56 8.15 8.20
CA PRO A 397 18.70 6.92 9.00
C PRO A 397 17.51 6.67 9.94
N ALA A 398 16.81 7.72 10.37
CA ALA A 398 15.64 7.61 11.24
C ALA A 398 14.37 7.14 10.48
N SER A 399 14.39 7.14 9.13
CA SER A 399 13.22 6.80 8.31
C SER A 399 12.71 5.38 8.56
N LEU A 400 13.63 4.41 8.76
CA LEU A 400 13.28 3.02 9.04
C LEU A 400 12.47 2.89 10.35
N ALA A 401 12.95 3.51 11.41
CA ALA A 401 12.27 3.46 12.71
C ALA A 401 10.92 4.18 12.68
N ALA A 402 10.88 5.38 12.06
CA ALA A 402 9.65 6.15 11.89
C ALA A 402 8.60 5.38 11.08
N SER A 403 9.00 4.81 9.94
CA SER A 403 8.10 4.01 9.10
C SER A 403 7.66 2.72 9.80
N THR A 404 8.56 2.05 10.54
CA THR A 404 8.22 0.84 11.31
C THR A 404 7.18 1.13 12.39
N GLY A 405 7.29 2.25 13.11
CA GLY A 405 6.25 2.68 14.05
C GLY A 405 4.92 2.96 13.35
N ALA A 406 4.95 3.78 12.31
CA ALA A 406 3.75 4.26 11.62
C ALA A 406 3.04 3.20 10.77
N PHE A 407 3.72 2.17 10.26
CA PHE A 407 3.16 1.18 9.34
C PHE A 407 3.39 -0.28 9.79
N GLY A 408 3.88 -0.47 10.99
CA GLY A 408 4.22 -1.79 11.54
C GLY A 408 3.01 -2.71 11.73
N VAL A 409 1.81 -2.17 11.94
CA VAL A 409 0.58 -2.96 12.03
C VAL A 409 0.30 -3.65 10.70
N TYR A 410 0.36 -2.93 9.57
CA TYR A 410 0.18 -3.53 8.24
C TYR A 410 1.23 -4.61 7.95
N MET A 411 2.49 -4.37 8.31
CA MET A 411 3.56 -5.38 8.15
C MET A 411 3.25 -6.65 8.92
N SER A 412 2.68 -6.52 10.10
CA SER A 412 2.25 -7.67 10.92
C SER A 412 1.05 -8.40 10.30
N GLU A 413 0.08 -7.66 9.75
CA GLU A 413 -1.07 -8.24 9.02
C GLU A 413 -0.58 -9.02 7.78
N LEU A 414 0.33 -8.45 6.98
CA LEU A 414 0.97 -9.14 5.86
C LEU A 414 1.65 -10.45 6.30
N ALA A 415 2.45 -10.40 7.36
CA ALA A 415 3.13 -11.59 7.88
C ALA A 415 2.13 -12.66 8.37
N ALA A 416 1.02 -12.25 8.98
CA ALA A 416 -0.05 -13.15 9.42
C ALA A 416 -0.76 -13.80 8.22
N ASN A 417 -1.05 -13.03 7.17
CA ASN A 417 -1.65 -13.52 5.93
C ASN A 417 -0.77 -14.61 5.28
N LEU A 418 0.54 -14.30 5.11
CA LEU A 418 1.51 -15.26 4.56
C LEU A 418 1.52 -16.57 5.38
N ARG A 419 1.58 -16.49 6.70
CA ARG A 419 1.56 -17.66 7.59
C ARG A 419 0.25 -18.43 7.51
N GLY A 420 -0.88 -17.73 7.43
CA GLY A 420 -2.19 -18.33 7.31
C GLY A 420 -2.32 -19.20 6.05
N VAL A 421 -1.79 -18.71 4.93
CA VAL A 421 -1.74 -19.48 3.68
C VAL A 421 -0.78 -20.66 3.80
N MET A 422 0.43 -20.44 4.33
CA MET A 422 1.45 -21.50 4.45
C MET A 422 1.00 -22.68 5.33
N ASN A 423 0.24 -22.44 6.38
CA ASN A 423 -0.26 -23.46 7.28
C ASN A 423 -1.67 -23.97 6.92
N GLY A 424 -2.28 -23.43 5.83
CA GLY A 424 -3.60 -23.84 5.36
C GLY A 424 -4.79 -23.33 6.19
N SER A 425 -4.57 -22.42 7.15
CA SER A 425 -5.66 -21.86 7.97
C SER A 425 -6.42 -20.75 7.26
N ASP A 426 -5.85 -20.16 6.21
CA ASP A 426 -6.47 -19.11 5.42
C ASP A 426 -6.73 -19.59 3.98
N PRO A 427 -7.98 -19.68 3.55
CA PRO A 427 -8.34 -20.11 2.21
C PRO A 427 -8.17 -19.02 1.13
N VAL A 428 -7.90 -17.77 1.53
CA VAL A 428 -7.78 -16.64 0.61
C VAL A 428 -6.48 -16.75 -0.17
N ILE A 429 -6.58 -16.68 -1.50
CA ILE A 429 -5.42 -16.76 -2.40
C ILE A 429 -4.98 -15.39 -2.92
N TYR A 430 -5.86 -14.38 -2.86
CA TYR A 430 -5.59 -13.03 -3.38
C TYR A 430 -6.18 -11.96 -2.47
N ARG A 431 -5.34 -11.02 -2.07
CA ARG A 431 -5.74 -9.79 -1.37
C ARG A 431 -5.32 -8.57 -2.14
N HIS A 432 -6.22 -7.61 -2.21
CA HIS A 432 -6.00 -6.36 -2.91
C HIS A 432 -6.30 -5.19 -1.99
N ASN A 433 -5.26 -4.46 -1.62
CA ASN A 433 -5.32 -3.32 -0.71
C ASN A 433 -5.14 -2.02 -1.50
N ILE A 434 -6.11 -1.11 -1.43
CA ILE A 434 -6.06 0.18 -2.12
C ILE A 434 -5.81 1.27 -1.08
N ALA A 435 -4.71 1.98 -1.26
CA ALA A 435 -4.13 2.87 -0.25
C ALA A 435 -3.68 4.21 -0.87
N HIS A 436 -2.70 4.84 -0.24
CA HIS A 436 -2.15 6.16 -0.57
C HIS A 436 -0.63 6.08 -0.79
N ASP A 437 -0.07 7.16 -1.33
CA ASP A 437 1.39 7.31 -1.49
C ASP A 437 2.15 7.17 -0.17
N GLY A 438 1.63 7.79 0.90
CA GLY A 438 2.21 7.68 2.22
C GLY A 438 2.24 6.26 2.79
N SER A 439 1.26 5.40 2.42
CA SER A 439 1.24 3.98 2.79
C SER A 439 2.33 3.22 2.05
N ILE A 440 2.39 3.40 0.72
CA ILE A 440 3.40 2.77 -0.15
C ILE A 440 4.81 3.20 0.26
N SER A 441 5.03 4.50 0.52
CA SER A 441 6.35 5.02 0.92
C SER A 441 6.84 4.41 2.23
N ARG A 442 5.96 4.23 3.22
CA ARG A 442 6.33 3.59 4.50
C ARG A 442 6.63 2.11 4.33
N LEU A 443 5.86 1.40 3.50
CA LEU A 443 6.16 0.01 3.14
C LEU A 443 7.53 -0.12 2.50
N LEU A 444 7.80 0.69 1.47
CA LEU A 444 9.08 0.70 0.75
C LEU A 444 10.25 1.13 1.66
N SER A 445 10.00 2.05 2.60
CA SER A 445 10.97 2.45 3.64
C SER A 445 11.34 1.28 4.55
N ILE A 446 10.34 0.53 5.05
CA ILE A 446 10.57 -0.65 5.91
C ILE A 446 11.34 -1.73 5.14
N LEU A 447 10.99 -1.98 3.89
CA LEU A 447 11.70 -2.92 3.03
C LEU A 447 13.04 -2.37 2.50
N GLN A 448 13.40 -1.15 2.87
CA GLN A 448 14.65 -0.47 2.52
C GLN A 448 14.92 -0.44 1.01
N LEU A 449 13.92 -0.01 0.21
CA LEU A 449 14.05 0.13 -1.24
C LEU A 449 15.34 0.89 -1.61
N ASP A 450 16.05 0.41 -2.63
CA ASP A 450 17.36 0.97 -3.04
C ASP A 450 17.28 2.32 -3.75
N VAL A 451 16.14 2.65 -4.38
CA VAL A 451 15.86 3.97 -4.99
C VAL A 451 14.43 4.37 -4.68
N MET A 452 14.27 5.33 -3.77
CA MET A 452 12.95 5.86 -3.41
C MET A 452 12.54 6.97 -4.37
N VAL A 453 11.26 6.95 -4.72
CA VAL A 453 10.57 8.02 -5.44
C VAL A 453 9.27 8.34 -4.71
N TRP A 454 8.64 9.45 -5.05
CA TRP A 454 7.26 9.68 -4.63
C TRP A 454 6.34 8.70 -5.37
N PRO A 455 5.67 7.76 -4.70
CA PRO A 455 4.78 6.81 -5.36
C PRO A 455 3.66 7.55 -6.11
N GLY A 456 3.68 7.47 -7.44
CA GLY A 456 2.70 8.13 -8.29
C GLY A 456 1.36 7.41 -8.33
N MET A 457 0.43 7.95 -9.11
CA MET A 457 -0.93 7.39 -9.24
C MET A 457 -0.88 5.96 -9.75
N GLY A 458 -1.61 5.03 -9.08
CA GLY A 458 -1.63 3.61 -9.41
C GLY A 458 -0.36 2.83 -9.10
N SER A 459 0.63 3.44 -8.43
CA SER A 459 1.85 2.72 -8.01
C SER A 459 1.52 1.54 -7.11
N GLU A 460 2.16 0.39 -7.34
CA GLU A 460 1.85 -0.84 -6.60
C GLU A 460 3.08 -1.59 -6.12
N VAL A 461 2.90 -2.29 -5.00
CA VAL A 461 3.80 -3.34 -4.52
C VAL A 461 3.01 -4.65 -4.49
N VAL A 462 3.59 -5.71 -5.04
CA VAL A 462 2.97 -7.03 -5.08
C VAL A 462 3.87 -8.04 -4.37
N PHE A 463 3.27 -8.82 -3.49
CA PHE A 463 3.88 -9.96 -2.82
C PHE A 463 3.32 -11.23 -3.43
N GLU A 464 4.19 -12.04 -4.03
CA GLU A 464 3.85 -13.33 -4.63
C GLU A 464 4.49 -14.46 -3.81
N LEU A 465 3.66 -15.30 -3.18
CA LEU A 465 4.10 -16.44 -2.38
C LEU A 465 4.06 -17.71 -3.21
N TYR A 466 5.20 -18.35 -3.33
CA TYR A 466 5.39 -19.58 -4.09
C TYR A 466 5.75 -20.75 -3.20
N GLU A 467 5.37 -21.94 -3.62
CA GLU A 467 5.82 -23.21 -3.07
C GLU A 467 6.61 -24.01 -4.12
N LYS A 468 7.73 -24.59 -3.68
CA LYS A 468 8.50 -25.57 -4.44
C LYS A 468 9.03 -26.64 -3.49
N SER A 469 8.66 -27.90 -3.75
CA SER A 469 9.12 -29.05 -2.95
C SER A 469 8.91 -28.85 -1.44
N GLN A 470 7.72 -28.38 -1.05
CA GLN A 470 7.31 -28.03 0.33
C GLN A 470 8.10 -26.87 0.97
N CYS A 471 8.91 -26.16 0.20
CA CYS A 471 9.61 -24.95 0.62
C CYS A 471 8.89 -23.72 0.09
N TRP A 472 8.88 -22.66 0.89
CA TRP A 472 8.14 -21.44 0.61
C TRP A 472 9.08 -20.29 0.24
N TYR A 473 8.72 -19.58 -0.81
CA TYR A 473 9.51 -18.48 -1.38
C TYR A 473 8.62 -17.26 -1.58
N ILE A 474 9.20 -16.09 -1.39
CA ILE A 474 8.51 -14.81 -1.66
C ILE A 474 9.22 -14.06 -2.78
N ARG A 475 8.44 -13.52 -3.68
CA ARG A 475 8.86 -12.55 -4.69
C ARG A 475 8.13 -11.26 -4.42
N VAL A 476 8.85 -10.13 -4.42
CA VAL A 476 8.24 -8.81 -4.23
C VAL A 476 8.49 -7.98 -5.47
N LEU A 477 7.40 -7.44 -6.03
CA LEU A 477 7.45 -6.58 -7.20
C LEU A 477 7.12 -5.14 -6.78
N TRP A 478 7.89 -4.21 -7.30
CA TRP A 478 7.62 -2.78 -7.25
C TRP A 478 7.44 -2.25 -8.67
N GLY A 479 6.27 -1.67 -8.98
CA GLY A 479 5.97 -1.22 -10.34
C GLY A 479 6.05 -2.34 -11.39
N GLY A 480 5.71 -3.57 -11.05
CA GLY A 480 5.80 -4.74 -11.92
C GLY A 480 7.21 -5.34 -12.09
N GLN A 481 8.23 -4.76 -11.46
CA GLN A 481 9.61 -5.23 -11.50
C GLN A 481 10.06 -5.78 -10.14
N VAL A 482 10.96 -6.76 -10.16
CA VAL A 482 11.50 -7.32 -8.91
C VAL A 482 12.15 -6.23 -8.06
N MET A 483 11.66 -6.08 -6.83
CA MET A 483 12.17 -5.10 -5.89
C MET A 483 13.61 -5.43 -5.45
N ARG A 484 14.41 -4.39 -5.31
CA ARG A 484 15.75 -4.46 -4.74
C ARG A 484 15.81 -3.66 -3.45
N SER A 485 16.26 -4.29 -2.38
CA SER A 485 16.53 -3.65 -1.10
C SER A 485 18.00 -3.28 -0.98
N SER A 486 18.29 -2.14 -0.35
CA SER A 486 19.66 -1.79 0.08
C SER A 486 20.12 -2.65 1.26
N ASN A 487 19.19 -3.22 2.03
CA ASN A 487 19.51 -4.12 3.12
C ASN A 487 20.00 -5.46 2.54
N PRO A 488 21.25 -5.88 2.81
CA PRO A 488 21.82 -7.09 2.22
C PRO A 488 21.10 -8.38 2.65
N TYR A 489 20.40 -8.37 3.79
CA TYR A 489 19.61 -9.50 4.26
C TYR A 489 18.37 -9.74 3.38
N LEU A 490 17.74 -8.68 2.88
CA LEU A 490 16.61 -8.74 1.94
C LEU A 490 17.11 -8.83 0.48
N GLY A 491 18.08 -8.01 0.11
CA GLY A 491 18.72 -8.00 -1.21
C GLY A 491 17.74 -7.85 -2.38
N ARG A 492 17.95 -8.61 -3.46
CA ARG A 492 17.00 -8.73 -4.56
C ARG A 492 15.90 -9.71 -4.17
N MET A 493 14.69 -9.23 -4.02
CA MET A 493 13.55 -10.02 -3.52
C MET A 493 12.87 -10.86 -4.63
N ASP A 494 13.64 -11.75 -5.26
CA ASP A 494 13.22 -12.62 -6.36
C ASP A 494 13.29 -14.09 -5.92
N LEU A 495 12.18 -14.63 -5.44
CA LEU A 495 12.08 -16.00 -4.91
C LEU A 495 13.06 -16.28 -3.74
N VAL A 496 13.17 -15.33 -2.84
CA VAL A 496 13.92 -15.56 -1.60
C VAL A 496 13.11 -16.43 -0.62
N PRO A 497 13.75 -17.21 0.27
CA PRO A 497 13.03 -17.95 1.29
C PRO A 497 12.11 -17.01 2.07
N VAL A 498 10.81 -17.32 2.15
CA VAL A 498 9.84 -16.44 2.84
C VAL A 498 10.17 -16.28 4.32
N SER A 499 10.85 -17.27 4.91
CA SER A 499 11.37 -17.20 6.28
C SER A 499 12.24 -15.98 6.55
N ASN A 500 13.00 -15.50 5.54
CA ASN A 500 13.82 -14.30 5.67
C ASN A 500 12.94 -13.05 5.85
N LEU A 501 11.93 -12.87 4.99
CA LEU A 501 11.00 -11.74 5.12
C LEU A 501 10.23 -11.81 6.45
N LEU A 502 9.73 -12.98 6.82
CA LEU A 502 8.99 -13.17 8.07
C LEU A 502 9.87 -12.92 9.30
N ALA A 503 11.12 -13.40 9.31
CA ALA A 503 12.06 -13.14 10.40
C ALA A 503 12.41 -11.65 10.51
N TYR A 504 12.58 -10.96 9.38
CA TYR A 504 12.82 -9.52 9.33
C TYR A 504 11.64 -8.74 9.91
N ILE A 505 10.41 -9.04 9.47
CA ILE A 505 9.19 -8.39 10.00
C ILE A 505 9.03 -8.65 11.50
N ASP A 506 9.15 -9.92 11.94
CA ASP A 506 9.02 -10.27 13.37
C ASP A 506 10.07 -9.59 14.25
N ALA A 507 11.29 -9.47 13.73
CA ALA A 507 12.35 -8.79 14.46
C ALA A 507 12.06 -7.29 14.62
N LEU A 508 11.45 -6.66 13.62
CA LEU A 508 11.04 -5.24 13.67
C LEU A 508 9.83 -5.02 14.56
N VAL A 509 8.70 -5.71 14.27
CA VAL A 509 7.39 -5.37 14.86
C VAL A 509 6.88 -6.42 15.86
N GLY A 510 7.56 -7.54 15.98
CA GLY A 510 7.14 -8.69 16.79
C GLY A 510 6.06 -9.53 16.07
N VAL A 511 5.97 -10.80 16.43
CA VAL A 511 4.89 -11.67 15.96
C VAL A 511 3.55 -11.06 16.33
N ASN A 512 2.62 -10.96 15.40
CA ASN A 512 1.32 -10.30 15.57
C ASN A 512 1.43 -8.83 16.03
N GLY A 513 2.51 -8.13 15.68
CA GLY A 513 2.66 -6.70 15.95
C GLY A 513 2.86 -6.33 17.43
N VAL A 514 3.20 -7.27 18.29
CA VAL A 514 3.28 -7.06 19.76
C VAL A 514 4.26 -5.97 20.19
N LYS A 515 5.21 -5.60 19.33
CA LYS A 515 6.16 -4.50 19.61
C LYS A 515 5.62 -3.13 19.20
N VAL A 516 4.63 -3.05 18.29
CA VAL A 516 4.16 -1.78 17.72
C VAL A 516 3.68 -0.79 18.79
N PRO A 517 2.86 -1.19 19.81
CA PRO A 517 2.46 -0.24 20.85
C PRO A 517 3.65 0.41 21.57
N ARG A 518 4.71 -0.35 21.83
CA ARG A 518 5.94 0.20 22.44
C ARG A 518 6.72 1.08 21.47
N LEU A 519 6.78 0.72 20.19
CA LEU A 519 7.42 1.55 19.16
C LEU A 519 6.69 2.89 18.97
N CYS A 520 5.40 2.94 19.25
CA CYS A 520 4.56 4.14 19.14
C CYS A 520 4.51 4.99 20.41
N SER A 521 4.79 4.40 21.58
CA SER A 521 4.90 5.17 22.82
C SER A 521 6.29 5.80 22.90
N ALA A 522 6.41 7.08 22.56
CA ALA A 522 7.64 7.81 22.78
C ALA A 522 7.98 7.84 24.28
N SER A 523 9.19 7.50 24.62
CA SER A 523 9.78 7.72 25.92
C SER A 523 10.10 9.19 26.14
#